data_15437ead91431ba2acc3b6fb06f484d9
#
_entry.id   15437ead91431ba2acc3b6fb06f484d9
#
_cell.length_a   1.000
_cell.length_b   1.000
_cell.length_c   1.000
_cell.angle_alpha   90.00
_cell.angle_beta   90.00
_cell.angle_gamma   90.00
#
_symmetry.space_group_name_H-M   'P 1'
#
loop_
_entity.id
_entity.type
_entity.pdbx_description
1 polymer ?
#
loop_
_entity_poly.entity_id
_entity_poly.type
_entity_poly.pdbx_seq_one_letter_code
_entity_poly.pdbx_strand_id
1 'polypeptide(L)'
;MMHPWHDVSPGKELPRDFQALIEIPLGSNVKYELDKPTGLLKVDRIIHSAVFYPANYGFIPQTYAEDNDPLDVLVLCQEAVQPLALIKARAIGVMTMIDGGASDDKIIAVATNDPEFSDYLEARDLPPHRLLVLKRFFQDYKQLEGKQVQVEDIRPAYAALTIIEKSLARYQELKEKLIKGEAHE
;
A
#
# COMPACT_ATOMS: atom_id res chain seq x y z
N MET A 1 -5.59 -6.86 22.71
CA MET A 1 -4.59 -6.00 22.01
C MET A 1 -5.27 -5.51 20.75
N MET A 2 -5.12 -4.24 20.38
CA MET A 2 -5.72 -3.70 19.15
C MET A 2 -5.01 -4.28 17.93
N HIS A 3 -5.78 -4.84 16.98
CA HIS A 3 -5.22 -5.43 15.77
C HIS A 3 -5.12 -4.36 14.67
N PRO A 4 -3.94 -4.09 14.09
CA PRO A 4 -3.72 -3.00 13.13
C PRO A 4 -4.64 -3.05 11.89
N TRP A 5 -4.95 -4.25 11.41
CA TRP A 5 -5.82 -4.44 10.25
C TRP A 5 -7.30 -4.33 10.59
N HIS A 6 -7.72 -4.96 11.72
CA HIS A 6 -9.14 -5.17 12.00
C HIS A 6 -9.77 -4.09 12.90
N ASP A 7 -8.99 -3.53 13.84
CA ASP A 7 -9.51 -2.62 14.87
C ASP A 7 -9.22 -1.14 14.57
N VAL A 8 -8.29 -0.85 13.64
CA VAL A 8 -7.99 0.52 13.23
C VAL A 8 -9.00 0.99 12.18
N SER A 9 -9.54 2.19 12.39
CA SER A 9 -10.48 2.80 11.43
C SER A 9 -9.74 3.24 10.16
N PRO A 10 -10.26 2.94 8.96
CA PRO A 10 -9.69 3.43 7.71
C PRO A 10 -9.96 4.94 7.47
N GLY A 11 -10.74 5.59 8.32
CA GLY A 11 -11.08 7.01 8.21
C GLY A 11 -12.56 7.27 7.95
N LYS A 12 -12.93 8.55 7.83
CA LYS A 12 -14.33 8.99 7.66
C LYS A 12 -14.62 9.55 6.26
N GLU A 13 -13.59 9.89 5.49
CA GLU A 13 -13.71 10.58 4.19
C GLU A 13 -13.42 9.63 3.02
N LEU A 14 -13.70 8.34 3.25
CA LEU A 14 -13.53 7.26 2.26
C LEU A 14 -14.38 7.48 0.99
N PRO A 15 -13.92 7.03 -0.14
CA PRO A 15 -12.64 6.34 -0.41
C PRO A 15 -11.48 7.29 -0.71
N ARG A 16 -11.71 8.59 -0.77
CA ARG A 16 -10.73 9.58 -1.24
C ARG A 16 -9.61 9.81 -0.24
N ASP A 17 -9.96 10.16 0.99
CA ASP A 17 -9.04 10.39 2.09
C ASP A 17 -9.23 9.27 3.13
N PHE A 18 -8.12 8.69 3.56
CA PHE A 18 -8.10 7.53 4.45
C PHE A 18 -6.92 7.58 5.43
N GLN A 19 -6.95 6.70 6.42
CA GLN A 19 -5.79 6.40 7.25
C GLN A 19 -5.00 5.26 6.60
N ALA A 20 -3.71 5.46 6.38
CA ALA A 20 -2.78 4.42 6.00
C ALA A 20 -1.94 4.02 7.21
N LEU A 21 -1.77 2.72 7.44
CA LEU A 21 -0.84 2.19 8.43
C LEU A 21 0.46 1.84 7.71
N ILE A 22 1.56 2.45 8.16
CA ILE A 22 2.87 2.26 7.53
C ILE A 22 3.55 1.02 8.10
N GLU A 23 4.03 0.16 7.22
CA GLU A 23 4.85 -1.01 7.57
C GLU A 23 6.32 -0.75 7.27
N ILE A 24 6.61 -0.08 6.15
CA ILE A 24 7.96 0.10 5.62
C ILE A 24 8.22 1.59 5.40
N PRO A 25 9.20 2.18 6.10
CA PRO A 25 9.57 3.58 5.90
C PRO A 25 10.15 3.85 4.50
N LEU A 26 9.94 5.06 4.00
CA LEU A 26 10.71 5.61 2.89
C LEU A 26 12.22 5.39 3.12
N GLY A 27 12.93 4.88 2.11
CA GLY A 27 14.38 4.65 2.16
C GLY A 27 14.80 3.34 2.84
N SER A 28 13.87 2.49 3.28
CA SER A 28 14.17 1.16 3.81
C SER A 28 14.44 0.15 2.70
N ASN A 29 15.35 -0.79 2.95
CA ASN A 29 15.52 -2.01 2.17
C ASN A 29 15.08 -3.26 2.96
N VAL A 30 14.51 -3.08 4.13
CA VAL A 30 13.89 -4.16 4.92
C VAL A 30 12.43 -4.24 4.54
N LYS A 31 11.98 -5.39 4.05
CA LYS A 31 10.57 -5.66 3.80
C LYS A 31 9.94 -6.17 5.10
N TYR A 32 9.07 -5.36 5.68
CA TYR A 32 8.20 -5.75 6.79
C TYR A 32 6.84 -6.17 6.25
N GLU A 33 6.18 -7.05 6.95
CA GLU A 33 4.80 -7.46 6.71
C GLU A 33 4.05 -7.59 8.02
N LEU A 34 2.77 -7.26 8.00
CA LEU A 34 1.88 -7.55 9.12
C LEU A 34 1.73 -9.08 9.28
N ASP A 35 2.09 -9.60 10.42
CA ASP A 35 1.75 -10.97 10.80
C ASP A 35 0.26 -11.00 11.17
N LYS A 36 -0.57 -11.52 10.26
CA LYS A 36 -2.04 -11.45 10.37
C LYS A 36 -2.59 -12.07 11.67
N PRO A 37 -2.05 -13.20 12.18
CA PRO A 37 -2.55 -13.77 13.44
C PRO A 37 -2.24 -12.94 14.67
N THR A 38 -1.10 -12.26 14.72
CA THR A 38 -0.63 -11.57 15.92
C THR A 38 -0.81 -10.05 15.87
N GLY A 39 -0.96 -9.48 14.67
CA GLY A 39 -0.98 -8.04 14.45
C GLY A 39 0.37 -7.35 14.65
N LEU A 40 1.45 -8.11 14.77
CA LEU A 40 2.81 -7.57 14.85
C LEU A 40 3.42 -7.43 13.46
N LEU A 41 4.40 -6.53 13.32
CA LEU A 41 5.25 -6.51 12.13
C LEU A 41 6.33 -7.59 12.26
N LYS A 42 6.47 -8.38 11.21
CA LYS A 42 7.59 -9.32 11.05
C LYS A 42 8.50 -8.85 9.91
N VAL A 43 9.77 -9.17 10.00
CA VAL A 43 10.70 -9.02 8.87
C VAL A 43 10.44 -10.19 7.93
N ASP A 44 9.91 -9.89 6.73
CA ASP A 44 9.77 -10.90 5.67
C ASP A 44 11.16 -11.20 5.09
N ARG A 45 11.86 -10.17 4.63
CA ARG A 45 13.23 -10.28 4.12
C ARG A 45 13.94 -8.94 4.03
N ILE A 46 15.26 -8.98 3.86
CA ILE A 46 16.04 -7.87 3.34
C ILE A 46 16.01 -7.95 1.80
N ILE A 47 15.69 -6.85 1.11
CA ILE A 47 15.65 -6.83 -0.35
C ILE A 47 17.04 -7.17 -0.89
N HIS A 48 17.10 -8.13 -1.82
CA HIS A 48 18.37 -8.60 -2.38
C HIS A 48 19.00 -7.61 -3.36
N SER A 49 18.20 -6.79 -4.02
CA SER A 49 18.67 -5.74 -4.93
C SER A 49 19.10 -4.48 -4.16
N ALA A 50 19.99 -3.68 -4.75
CA ALA A 50 20.43 -2.41 -4.16
C ALA A 50 19.41 -1.28 -4.37
N VAL A 51 18.15 -1.56 -4.03
CA VAL A 51 17.04 -0.64 -4.13
C VAL A 51 16.38 -0.42 -2.76
N PHE A 52 15.77 0.75 -2.60
CA PHE A 52 15.14 1.18 -1.36
C PHE A 52 13.70 1.60 -1.66
N TYR A 53 12.79 1.39 -0.71
CA TYR A 53 11.40 1.82 -0.88
C TYR A 53 11.33 3.32 -1.20
N PRO A 54 10.71 3.69 -2.33
CA PRO A 54 10.71 5.08 -2.82
C PRO A 54 9.63 5.97 -2.17
N ALA A 55 8.83 5.40 -1.31
CA ALA A 55 7.79 6.06 -0.52
C ALA A 55 7.56 5.27 0.78
N ASN A 56 6.84 5.84 1.73
CA ASN A 56 6.34 5.07 2.85
C ASN A 56 5.32 4.06 2.34
N TYR A 57 5.48 2.80 2.71
CA TYR A 57 4.66 1.70 2.22
C TYR A 57 3.90 1.05 3.38
N GLY A 58 2.67 0.70 3.13
CA GLY A 58 1.84 0.03 4.10
C GLY A 58 0.49 -0.33 3.49
N PHE A 59 -0.55 -0.32 4.29
CA PHE A 59 -1.88 -0.72 3.85
C PHE A 59 -2.98 0.19 4.41
N ILE A 60 -4.15 0.08 3.81
CA ILE A 60 -5.38 0.73 4.30
C ILE A 60 -6.08 -0.26 5.23
N PRO A 61 -6.29 0.07 6.54
CA PRO A 61 -7.00 -0.81 7.47
C PRO A 61 -8.41 -1.16 6.98
N GLN A 62 -8.91 -2.33 7.39
CA GLN A 62 -10.24 -2.82 7.05
C GLN A 62 -10.52 -2.89 5.53
N THR A 63 -9.49 -3.17 4.74
CA THR A 63 -9.60 -3.51 3.31
C THR A 63 -9.19 -4.96 3.08
N TYR A 64 -9.66 -5.56 1.98
CA TYR A 64 -9.25 -6.90 1.56
C TYR A 64 -9.15 -6.94 0.04
N ALA A 65 -7.94 -7.04 -0.48
CA ALA A 65 -7.61 -7.00 -1.90
C ALA A 65 -7.70 -8.39 -2.57
N GLU A 66 -7.49 -8.45 -3.88
CA GLU A 66 -7.64 -9.68 -4.66
C GLU A 66 -6.54 -10.72 -4.38
N ASP A 67 -5.38 -10.29 -3.90
CA ASP A 67 -4.27 -11.12 -3.46
C ASP A 67 -4.43 -11.72 -2.05
N ASN A 68 -5.60 -11.50 -1.42
CA ASN A 68 -5.95 -11.94 -0.06
C ASN A 68 -5.18 -11.23 1.06
N ASP A 69 -4.70 -10.02 0.79
CA ASP A 69 -4.03 -9.14 1.74
C ASP A 69 -4.81 -7.82 1.94
N PRO A 70 -4.52 -7.03 2.98
CA PRO A 70 -4.98 -5.65 3.04
C PRO A 70 -4.50 -4.88 1.80
N LEU A 71 -5.30 -3.91 1.34
CA LEU A 71 -4.96 -3.14 0.15
C LEU A 71 -3.72 -2.27 0.39
N ASP A 72 -2.69 -2.50 -0.40
CA ASP A 72 -1.40 -1.81 -0.34
C ASP A 72 -1.47 -0.34 -0.73
N VAL A 73 -0.68 0.49 -0.07
CA VAL A 73 -0.58 1.92 -0.36
C VAL A 73 0.86 2.42 -0.28
N LEU A 74 1.24 3.23 -1.25
CA LEU A 74 2.47 4.03 -1.29
C LEU A 74 2.09 5.46 -0.91
N VAL A 75 2.55 5.94 0.24
CA VAL A 75 2.27 7.30 0.72
C VAL A 75 3.49 8.18 0.49
N LEU A 76 3.36 9.12 -0.44
CA LEU A 76 4.37 10.13 -0.72
C LEU A 76 4.30 11.22 0.34
N CYS A 77 5.42 11.49 0.98
CA CYS A 77 5.66 12.62 1.86
C CYS A 77 7.16 12.91 1.96
N GLN A 78 7.53 14.01 2.60
CA GLN A 78 8.92 14.44 2.68
C GLN A 78 9.79 13.50 3.53
N GLU A 79 9.21 12.90 4.57
CA GLU A 79 9.95 12.18 5.61
C GLU A 79 9.60 10.69 5.68
N ALA A 80 10.53 9.90 6.18
CA ALA A 80 10.29 8.51 6.52
C ALA A 80 9.41 8.41 7.78
N VAL A 81 8.28 7.73 7.67
CA VAL A 81 7.33 7.52 8.76
C VAL A 81 7.63 6.22 9.49
N GLN A 82 7.58 6.25 10.82
CA GLN A 82 7.85 5.07 11.64
C GLN A 82 6.86 3.93 11.35
N PRO A 83 7.31 2.67 11.35
CA PRO A 83 6.42 1.52 11.26
C PRO A 83 5.32 1.56 12.33
N LEU A 84 4.12 1.10 11.97
CA LEU A 84 2.89 1.14 12.77
C LEU A 84 2.31 2.54 13.03
N ALA A 85 2.89 3.59 12.47
CA ALA A 85 2.27 4.91 12.51
C ALA A 85 1.10 5.00 11.51
N LEU A 86 0.09 5.77 11.91
CA LEU A 86 -1.04 6.14 11.05
C LEU A 86 -0.75 7.48 10.39
N ILE A 87 -0.95 7.55 9.09
CA ILE A 87 -0.84 8.77 8.30
C ILE A 87 -2.13 9.02 7.52
N LYS A 88 -2.68 10.22 7.61
CA LYS A 88 -3.82 10.61 6.77
C LYS A 88 -3.33 10.84 5.35
N ALA A 89 -3.89 10.11 4.40
CA ALA A 89 -3.47 10.12 3.01
C ALA A 89 -4.66 10.32 2.05
N ARG A 90 -4.37 10.84 0.87
CA ARG A 90 -5.30 10.99 -0.24
C ARG A 90 -4.84 10.16 -1.43
N ALA A 91 -5.72 9.34 -1.99
CA ALA A 91 -5.46 8.61 -3.22
C ALA A 91 -5.35 9.57 -4.42
N ILE A 92 -4.25 9.45 -5.17
CA ILE A 92 -4.01 10.21 -6.40
C ILE A 92 -3.84 9.34 -7.64
N GLY A 93 -3.75 8.03 -7.48
CA GLY A 93 -3.62 7.05 -8.55
C GLY A 93 -3.46 5.64 -8.04
N VAL A 94 -3.32 4.69 -8.95
CA VAL A 94 -3.04 3.29 -8.66
C VAL A 94 -2.09 2.70 -9.68
N MET A 95 -1.15 1.90 -9.21
CA MET A 95 -0.23 1.11 -10.00
C MET A 95 -0.58 -0.36 -9.82
N THR A 96 -0.79 -1.07 -10.94
CA THR A 96 -1.05 -2.50 -10.93
C THR A 96 0.23 -3.25 -11.24
N MET A 97 0.52 -4.28 -10.47
CA MET A 97 1.57 -5.25 -10.74
C MET A 97 0.95 -6.59 -11.10
N ILE A 98 1.65 -7.33 -11.96
CA ILE A 98 1.39 -8.76 -12.19
C ILE A 98 2.57 -9.52 -11.59
N ASP A 99 2.31 -10.23 -10.51
CA ASP A 99 3.29 -11.03 -9.78
C ASP A 99 2.82 -12.50 -9.78
N GLY A 100 3.60 -13.37 -10.42
CA GLY A 100 3.24 -14.79 -10.56
C GLY A 100 1.90 -15.03 -11.26
N GLY A 101 1.43 -14.09 -12.10
CA GLY A 101 0.15 -14.16 -12.81
C GLY A 101 -1.04 -13.59 -12.02
N ALA A 102 -0.86 -13.17 -10.78
CA ALA A 102 -1.88 -12.50 -9.97
C ALA A 102 -1.76 -10.97 -10.07
N SER A 103 -2.91 -10.30 -10.10
CA SER A 103 -2.98 -8.83 -10.04
C SER A 103 -2.79 -8.35 -8.61
N ASP A 104 -1.91 -7.38 -8.43
CA ASP A 104 -1.58 -6.77 -7.15
C ASP A 104 -1.60 -5.24 -7.33
N ASP A 105 -2.66 -4.62 -6.83
CA ASP A 105 -2.88 -3.18 -6.94
C ASP A 105 -2.23 -2.43 -5.77
N LYS A 106 -1.49 -1.37 -6.10
CA LYS A 106 -0.86 -0.49 -5.11
C LYS A 106 -1.37 0.93 -5.27
N ILE A 107 -2.12 1.39 -4.28
CA ILE A 107 -2.62 2.76 -4.26
C ILE A 107 -1.45 3.71 -4.16
N ILE A 108 -1.43 4.76 -4.99
CA ILE A 108 -0.51 5.88 -4.87
C ILE A 108 -1.26 7.00 -4.18
N ALA A 109 -0.72 7.45 -3.06
CA ALA A 109 -1.33 8.47 -2.23
C ALA A 109 -0.31 9.51 -1.78
N VAL A 110 -0.80 10.65 -1.34
CA VAL A 110 -0.02 11.73 -0.73
C VAL A 110 -0.47 11.96 0.71
N ALA A 111 0.46 12.31 1.59
CA ALA A 111 0.15 12.72 2.94
C ALA A 111 -0.60 14.08 2.92
N THR A 112 -1.81 14.12 3.46
CA THR A 112 -2.64 15.33 3.42
C THR A 112 -2.16 16.45 4.33
N ASN A 113 -1.31 16.10 5.32
CA ASN A 113 -0.72 17.06 6.25
C ASN A 113 0.69 17.51 5.85
N ASP A 114 1.18 17.07 4.69
CA ASP A 114 2.48 17.47 4.17
C ASP A 114 2.31 18.60 3.16
N PRO A 115 2.78 19.82 3.44
CA PRO A 115 2.58 20.96 2.55
C PRO A 115 3.25 20.84 1.18
N GLU A 116 4.27 19.98 1.03
CA GLU A 116 4.91 19.72 -0.26
C GLU A 116 4.06 18.79 -1.16
N PHE A 117 3.26 17.91 -0.55
CA PHE A 117 2.51 16.89 -1.29
C PHE A 117 0.99 17.08 -1.27
N SER A 118 0.44 17.83 -0.30
CA SER A 118 -1.01 17.92 -0.06
C SER A 118 -1.83 18.45 -1.23
N ASP A 119 -1.22 19.21 -2.15
CA ASP A 119 -1.92 19.84 -3.28
C ASP A 119 -2.04 18.93 -4.50
N TYR A 120 -1.33 17.80 -4.55
CA TYR A 120 -1.47 16.85 -5.65
C TYR A 120 -2.81 16.10 -5.56
N LEU A 121 -3.54 16.10 -6.66
CA LEU A 121 -4.85 15.44 -6.79
C LEU A 121 -4.82 14.24 -7.74
N GLU A 122 -3.88 14.21 -8.65
CA GLU A 122 -3.67 13.15 -9.64
C GLU A 122 -2.19 12.76 -9.68
N ALA A 123 -1.92 11.47 -9.88
CA ALA A 123 -0.54 10.98 -10.00
C ALA A 123 0.24 11.67 -11.13
N ARG A 124 -0.44 12.01 -12.24
CA ARG A 124 0.16 12.73 -13.37
C ARG A 124 0.61 14.15 -13.04
N ASP A 125 0.13 14.74 -11.94
CA ASP A 125 0.53 16.08 -11.49
C ASP A 125 1.92 16.05 -10.80
N LEU A 126 2.38 14.87 -10.39
CA LEU A 126 3.73 14.68 -9.85
C LEU A 126 4.79 14.88 -10.95
N PRO A 127 6.02 15.27 -10.56
CA PRO A 127 7.13 15.25 -11.49
C PRO A 127 7.26 13.88 -12.17
N PRO A 128 7.35 13.79 -13.51
CA PRO A 128 7.36 12.49 -14.22
C PRO A 128 8.42 11.51 -13.73
N HIS A 129 9.58 12.02 -13.32
CA HIS A 129 10.65 11.18 -12.76
C HIS A 129 10.21 10.45 -11.48
N ARG A 130 9.35 11.06 -10.67
CA ARG A 130 8.83 10.42 -9.44
C ARG A 130 8.06 9.14 -9.77
N LEU A 131 7.20 9.19 -10.79
CA LEU A 131 6.44 8.03 -11.26
C LEU A 131 7.35 6.93 -11.84
N LEU A 132 8.40 7.31 -12.57
CA LEU A 132 9.39 6.37 -13.08
C LEU A 132 10.12 5.65 -11.94
N VAL A 133 10.48 6.36 -10.88
CA VAL A 133 11.14 5.77 -9.70
C VAL A 133 10.24 4.75 -9.01
N LEU A 134 8.94 5.06 -8.83
CA LEU A 134 7.97 4.12 -8.26
C LEU A 134 7.88 2.84 -9.11
N LYS A 135 7.68 2.98 -10.42
CA LYS A 135 7.62 1.82 -11.34
C LYS A 135 8.91 1.01 -11.31
N ARG A 136 10.05 1.67 -11.40
CA ARG A 136 11.35 1.01 -11.47
C ARG A 136 11.67 0.23 -10.21
N PHE A 137 11.33 0.74 -9.03
CA PHE A 137 11.52 0.01 -7.78
C PHE A 137 10.85 -1.36 -7.84
N PHE A 138 9.57 -1.45 -8.23
CA PHE A 138 8.83 -2.70 -8.29
C PHE A 138 9.27 -3.62 -9.44
N GLN A 139 9.84 -3.08 -10.50
CA GLN A 139 10.48 -3.89 -11.55
C GLN A 139 11.76 -4.58 -11.06
N ASP A 140 12.51 -3.93 -10.17
CA ASP A 140 13.84 -4.38 -9.76
C ASP A 140 13.88 -5.15 -8.44
N TYR A 141 12.93 -4.91 -7.51
CA TYR A 141 13.07 -5.35 -6.12
C TYR A 141 13.07 -6.88 -5.92
N LYS A 142 12.53 -7.66 -6.87
CA LYS A 142 12.53 -9.12 -6.88
C LYS A 142 13.48 -9.76 -7.90
N GLN A 143 14.20 -8.97 -8.68
CA GLN A 143 15.03 -9.51 -9.78
C GLN A 143 16.13 -10.46 -9.29
N LEU A 144 16.86 -10.09 -8.24
CA LEU A 144 17.89 -10.96 -7.66
C LEU A 144 17.33 -12.15 -6.89
N GLU A 145 16.02 -12.20 -6.68
CA GLU A 145 15.28 -13.37 -6.16
C GLU A 145 14.84 -14.32 -7.30
N GLY A 146 15.22 -14.02 -8.54
CA GLY A 146 14.82 -14.81 -9.72
C GLY A 146 13.36 -14.66 -10.12
N LYS A 147 12.65 -13.65 -9.60
CA LYS A 147 11.26 -13.38 -9.91
C LYS A 147 11.14 -12.16 -10.82
N GLN A 148 10.30 -12.27 -11.85
CA GLN A 148 9.96 -11.17 -12.73
C GLN A 148 8.60 -10.60 -12.34
N VAL A 149 8.51 -9.29 -12.23
CA VAL A 149 7.27 -8.55 -11.98
C VAL A 149 7.01 -7.66 -13.20
N GLN A 150 5.81 -7.75 -13.74
CA GLN A 150 5.35 -6.80 -14.75
C GLN A 150 4.61 -5.66 -14.03
N VAL A 151 5.03 -4.43 -14.29
CA VAL A 151 4.39 -3.22 -13.74
C VAL A 151 3.66 -2.51 -14.88
N GLU A 152 2.36 -2.36 -14.71
CA GLU A 152 1.50 -1.66 -15.67
C GLU A 152 1.61 -0.14 -15.56
N ASP A 153 0.91 0.58 -16.43
CA ASP A 153 0.84 2.03 -16.35
C ASP A 153 0.02 2.50 -15.15
N ILE A 154 0.43 3.63 -14.59
CA ILE A 154 -0.27 4.24 -13.46
C ILE A 154 -1.59 4.80 -13.94
N ARG A 155 -2.68 4.33 -13.34
CA ARG A 155 -4.04 4.77 -13.61
C ARG A 155 -4.43 5.94 -12.71
N PRO A 156 -5.37 6.80 -13.14
CA PRO A 156 -5.75 8.02 -12.41
C PRO A 156 -6.47 7.76 -11.09
N ALA A 157 -6.66 8.83 -10.29
CA ALA A 157 -7.25 8.78 -8.97
C ALA A 157 -8.60 8.06 -8.93
N TYR A 158 -9.51 8.28 -9.90
CA TYR A 158 -10.82 7.62 -9.91
C TYR A 158 -10.72 6.09 -9.94
N ALA A 159 -9.70 5.52 -10.61
CA ALA A 159 -9.47 4.08 -10.62
C ALA A 159 -9.04 3.57 -9.23
N ALA A 160 -8.20 4.35 -8.53
CA ALA A 160 -7.81 4.06 -7.15
C ALA A 160 -9.03 4.07 -6.21
N LEU A 161 -9.91 5.07 -6.33
CA LEU A 161 -11.12 5.17 -5.50
C LEU A 161 -12.02 3.94 -5.67
N THR A 162 -12.22 3.49 -6.90
CA THR A 162 -13.01 2.28 -7.21
C THR A 162 -12.42 1.02 -6.55
N ILE A 163 -11.09 0.87 -6.56
CA ILE A 163 -10.41 -0.27 -5.94
C ILE A 163 -10.53 -0.21 -4.43
N ILE A 164 -10.37 0.97 -3.82
CA ILE A 164 -10.53 1.17 -2.38
C ILE A 164 -11.97 0.79 -1.94
N GLU A 165 -13.00 1.27 -2.65
CA GLU A 165 -14.40 0.94 -2.37
C GLU A 165 -14.65 -0.57 -2.43
N LYS A 166 -14.17 -1.24 -3.48
CA LYS A 166 -14.29 -2.70 -3.62
C LYS A 166 -13.61 -3.46 -2.49
N SER A 167 -12.39 -3.03 -2.12
CA SER A 167 -11.62 -3.68 -1.06
C SER A 167 -12.25 -3.49 0.32
N LEU A 168 -12.85 -2.32 0.58
CA LEU A 168 -13.63 -2.07 1.79
C LEU A 168 -14.89 -2.94 1.84
N ALA A 169 -15.65 -3.02 0.76
CA ALA A 169 -16.86 -3.85 0.67
C ALA A 169 -16.51 -5.33 0.89
N ARG A 170 -15.49 -5.84 0.20
CA ARG A 170 -15.01 -7.23 0.33
C ARG A 170 -14.56 -7.55 1.76
N TYR A 171 -13.87 -6.61 2.43
CA TYR A 171 -13.52 -6.78 3.83
C TYR A 171 -14.76 -6.91 4.71
N GLN A 172 -15.77 -6.06 4.54
CA GLN A 172 -17.00 -6.12 5.34
C GLN A 172 -17.76 -7.44 5.15
N GLU A 173 -17.80 -7.97 3.93
CA GLU A 173 -18.44 -9.26 3.62
C GLU A 173 -17.73 -10.44 4.31
N LEU A 174 -16.40 -10.39 4.42
CA LEU A 174 -15.58 -11.47 4.93
C LEU A 174 -15.06 -11.24 6.37
N LYS A 175 -15.41 -10.12 6.98
CA LYS A 175 -14.83 -9.66 8.25
C LYS A 175 -14.77 -10.73 9.35
N GLU A 176 -15.86 -11.45 9.57
CA GLU A 176 -15.89 -12.47 10.62
C GLU A 176 -14.94 -13.63 10.34
N LYS A 177 -14.82 -14.05 9.07
CA LYS A 177 -13.90 -15.10 8.64
C LYS A 177 -12.45 -14.63 8.73
N LEU A 178 -12.18 -13.38 8.32
CA LEU A 178 -10.84 -12.79 8.40
C LEU A 178 -10.34 -12.69 9.83
N ILE A 179 -11.19 -12.23 10.76
CA ILE A 179 -10.86 -12.14 12.19
C ILE A 179 -10.58 -13.53 12.80
N LYS A 180 -11.27 -14.57 12.34
CA LYS A 180 -11.06 -15.95 12.79
C LYS A 180 -9.90 -16.66 12.09
N GLY A 181 -9.30 -16.06 11.05
CA GLY A 181 -8.28 -16.68 10.22
C GLY A 181 -8.79 -17.77 9.26
N GLU A 182 -10.12 -17.78 8.98
CA GLU A 182 -10.79 -18.81 8.16
C GLU A 182 -10.92 -18.40 6.67
N ALA A 183 -10.44 -17.23 6.28
CA ALA A 183 -10.66 -16.69 4.92
C ALA A 183 -9.65 -17.16 3.87
N HIS A 184 -8.73 -18.05 4.22
CA HIS A 184 -7.66 -18.54 3.34
C HIS A 184 -7.83 -20.00 2.88
N GLU A 185 -9.02 -20.57 3.07
CA GLU A 185 -9.36 -21.90 2.54
C GLU A 185 -10.08 -21.84 1.20
#